data_76e98d0d01b4c29081538108d0305a4b
#
_entry.id   76e98d0d01b4c29081538108d0305a4b
#
_cell.length_a   1.000
_cell.length_b   1.000
_cell.length_c   1.000
_cell.angle_alpha   90.00
_cell.angle_beta   90.00
_cell.angle_gamma   90.00
#
_symmetry.space_group_name_H-M   'P 1'
#
loop_
_entity.id
_entity.type
_entity.pdbx_description
1 polymer ?
#
loop_
_entity_poly.entity_id
_entity_poly.type
_entity_poly.pdbx_seq_one_letter_code
_entity_poly.pdbx_strand_id
1 'polypeptide(L)'
;KYLDRERVVAIGEIGYDLITDLEEEVFVKQMDIAAEKDMLMTIHLPHYKKSEGMKRVENILLNNSSNNKYNRNKILVDHNVEETIEKTLELGMWAGLSVYPITKLSPKRAMNIVEKYGTDRIMVHSAADWGISDPLSVPLVAREMKKAKFSTNDIEKVTFSNAYDFFKQSPRFTWKS
;
A
#
# COMPACT_ATOMS: atom_id res chain seq x y z
N LYS A 1 -21.44 4.36 -10.12
CA LYS A 1 -22.57 4.38 -9.15
C LYS A 1 -22.11 4.51 -7.69
N TYR A 2 -20.99 3.88 -7.28
CA TYR A 2 -20.52 3.91 -5.88
C TYR A 2 -19.41 4.94 -5.65
N LEU A 3 -18.58 5.23 -6.64
CA LEU A 3 -17.41 6.10 -6.54
C LEU A 3 -17.75 7.56 -6.16
N ASP A 4 -18.98 7.99 -6.40
CA ASP A 4 -19.41 9.36 -6.09
C ASP A 4 -20.12 9.48 -4.72
N ARG A 5 -20.17 8.38 -3.96
CA ARG A 5 -20.75 8.39 -2.62
C ARG A 5 -19.80 9.05 -1.61
N GLU A 6 -20.41 9.68 -0.61
CA GLU A 6 -19.71 10.19 0.55
C GLU A 6 -18.86 9.09 1.21
N ARG A 7 -17.66 9.43 1.66
CA ARG A 7 -16.69 8.54 2.32
C ARG A 7 -16.06 7.44 1.44
N VAL A 8 -16.32 7.42 0.15
CA VAL A 8 -15.57 6.56 -0.78
C VAL A 8 -14.29 7.31 -1.15
N VAL A 9 -13.19 7.00 -0.47
CA VAL A 9 -11.93 7.75 -0.52
C VAL A 9 -10.94 7.22 -1.56
N ALA A 10 -11.04 5.94 -1.93
CA ALA A 10 -10.09 5.28 -2.82
C ALA A 10 -10.79 4.27 -3.75
N ILE A 11 -10.13 3.92 -4.84
CA ILE A 11 -10.42 2.73 -5.64
C ILE A 11 -9.41 1.66 -5.25
N GLY A 12 -9.87 0.50 -4.84
CA GLY A 12 -9.02 -0.63 -4.43
C GLY A 12 -9.82 -1.77 -3.78
N GLU A 13 -9.20 -2.90 -3.67
CA GLU A 13 -7.87 -3.24 -4.22
C GLU A 13 -7.98 -3.52 -5.72
N ILE A 14 -7.04 -2.96 -6.51
CA ILE A 14 -6.92 -3.19 -7.95
C ILE A 14 -5.50 -3.73 -8.23
N GLY A 15 -5.32 -4.52 -9.28
CA GLY A 15 -3.99 -5.06 -9.61
C GLY A 15 -4.05 -6.50 -10.10
N TYR A 16 -3.08 -7.30 -9.64
CA TYR A 16 -2.84 -8.65 -10.15
C TYR A 16 -3.01 -9.71 -9.06
N ASP A 17 -3.61 -10.84 -9.44
CA ASP A 17 -3.58 -12.09 -8.68
C ASP A 17 -2.76 -13.17 -9.44
N LEU A 18 -3.06 -13.41 -10.71
CA LEU A 18 -2.41 -14.38 -11.59
C LEU A 18 -1.43 -13.77 -12.59
N ILE A 19 -1.36 -12.46 -12.69
CA ILE A 19 -0.50 -11.68 -13.61
C ILE A 19 -0.84 -11.95 -15.07
N THR A 20 -2.11 -11.95 -15.40
CA THR A 20 -2.62 -12.15 -16.78
C THR A 20 -2.78 -10.81 -17.51
N ASP A 21 -2.80 -10.86 -18.85
CA ASP A 21 -3.03 -9.67 -19.68
C ASP A 21 -4.47 -9.13 -19.51
N LEU A 22 -5.44 -10.01 -19.22
CA LEU A 22 -6.81 -9.58 -18.92
C LEU A 22 -6.88 -8.82 -17.59
N GLU A 23 -6.17 -9.28 -16.56
CA GLU A 23 -6.07 -8.52 -15.30
C GLU A 23 -5.43 -7.14 -15.56
N GLU A 24 -4.39 -7.07 -16.39
CA GLU A 24 -3.73 -5.79 -16.73
C GLU A 24 -4.72 -4.84 -17.43
N GLU A 25 -5.50 -5.34 -18.39
CA GLU A 25 -6.51 -4.51 -19.08
C GLU A 25 -7.53 -3.94 -18.07
N VAL A 26 -8.05 -4.77 -17.17
CA VAL A 26 -8.99 -4.33 -16.13
C VAL A 26 -8.33 -3.37 -15.16
N PHE A 27 -7.12 -3.68 -14.73
CA PHE A 27 -6.34 -2.86 -13.80
C PHE A 27 -6.08 -1.46 -14.35
N VAL A 28 -5.61 -1.36 -15.61
CA VAL A 28 -5.38 -0.06 -16.27
C VAL A 28 -6.66 0.75 -16.35
N LYS A 29 -7.79 0.13 -16.75
CA LYS A 29 -9.09 0.82 -16.77
C LYS A 29 -9.51 1.36 -15.39
N GLN A 30 -9.26 0.60 -14.33
CA GLN A 30 -9.56 1.04 -12.96
C GLN A 30 -8.63 2.19 -12.53
N MET A 31 -7.33 2.15 -12.88
CA MET A 31 -6.40 3.25 -12.65
C MET A 31 -6.84 4.52 -13.40
N ASP A 32 -7.30 4.38 -14.64
CA ASP A 32 -7.80 5.48 -15.45
C ASP A 32 -8.99 6.18 -14.80
N ILE A 33 -9.97 5.41 -14.34
CA ILE A 33 -11.13 5.93 -13.61
C ILE A 33 -10.70 6.66 -12.32
N ALA A 34 -9.72 6.11 -11.60
CA ALA A 34 -9.21 6.74 -10.40
C ALA A 34 -8.51 8.08 -10.71
N ALA A 35 -7.70 8.11 -11.77
CA ALA A 35 -7.01 9.33 -12.22
C ALA A 35 -8.02 10.41 -12.69
N GLU A 36 -9.00 10.04 -13.50
CA GLU A 36 -10.05 10.97 -13.97
C GLU A 36 -10.86 11.57 -12.83
N LYS A 37 -11.11 10.81 -11.77
CA LYS A 37 -11.86 11.26 -10.58
C LYS A 37 -10.97 11.84 -9.47
N ASP A 38 -9.68 11.95 -9.71
CA ASP A 38 -8.68 12.40 -8.73
C ASP A 38 -8.73 11.62 -7.39
N MET A 39 -9.01 10.31 -7.46
CA MET A 39 -9.14 9.43 -6.30
C MET A 39 -7.81 8.79 -5.91
N LEU A 40 -7.70 8.39 -4.65
CA LEU A 40 -6.64 7.51 -4.19
C LEU A 40 -6.79 6.11 -4.81
N MET A 41 -5.67 5.40 -4.94
CA MET A 41 -5.63 4.02 -5.44
C MET A 41 -4.92 3.12 -4.45
N THR A 42 -5.44 1.90 -4.25
CA THR A 42 -4.73 0.84 -3.55
C THR A 42 -4.47 -0.31 -4.51
N ILE A 43 -3.18 -0.58 -4.77
CA ILE A 43 -2.74 -1.60 -5.72
C ILE A 43 -2.40 -2.88 -4.97
N HIS A 44 -3.03 -3.97 -5.36
CA HIS A 44 -2.76 -5.31 -4.86
C HIS A 44 -1.58 -5.94 -5.58
N LEU A 45 -0.54 -6.34 -4.84
CA LEU A 45 0.51 -7.19 -5.37
C LEU A 45 0.13 -8.67 -5.20
N PRO A 46 0.34 -9.49 -6.24
CA PRO A 46 -0.08 -10.89 -6.25
C PRO A 46 0.52 -11.69 -5.09
N HIS A 47 -0.14 -12.77 -4.70
CA HIS A 47 0.34 -13.63 -3.62
C HIS A 47 1.68 -14.29 -3.98
N TYR A 48 1.81 -14.76 -5.22
CA TYR A 48 3.05 -15.33 -5.77
C TYR A 48 3.66 -14.38 -6.80
N LYS A 49 4.97 -14.50 -7.04
CA LYS A 49 5.71 -13.73 -8.06
C LYS A 49 5.54 -12.21 -7.89
N LYS A 50 5.62 -11.71 -6.67
CA LYS A 50 5.42 -10.29 -6.34
C LYS A 50 6.32 -9.35 -7.15
N SER A 51 7.58 -9.72 -7.36
CA SER A 51 8.52 -8.94 -8.19
C SER A 51 8.06 -8.82 -9.65
N GLU A 52 7.45 -9.87 -10.23
CA GLU A 52 6.89 -9.84 -11.58
C GLU A 52 5.67 -8.90 -11.64
N GLY A 53 4.76 -9.00 -10.66
CA GLY A 53 3.61 -8.09 -10.52
C GLY A 53 4.07 -6.64 -10.37
N MET A 54 5.06 -6.38 -9.51
CA MET A 54 5.60 -5.04 -9.30
C MET A 54 6.25 -4.48 -10.58
N LYS A 55 6.95 -5.32 -11.36
CA LYS A 55 7.52 -4.92 -12.63
C LYS A 55 6.44 -4.52 -13.66
N ARG A 56 5.30 -5.21 -13.71
CA ARG A 56 4.18 -4.80 -14.55
C ARG A 56 3.59 -3.46 -14.11
N VAL A 57 3.41 -3.25 -12.81
CA VAL A 57 2.99 -1.95 -12.25
C VAL A 57 3.97 -0.84 -12.68
N GLU A 58 5.28 -1.05 -12.53
CA GLU A 58 6.32 -0.12 -12.98
C GLU A 58 6.17 0.21 -14.47
N ASN A 59 6.03 -0.81 -15.33
CA ASN A 59 5.88 -0.61 -16.77
C ASN A 59 4.66 0.25 -17.12
N ILE A 60 3.51 0.02 -16.48
CA ILE A 60 2.30 0.84 -16.68
C ILE A 60 2.58 2.29 -16.32
N LEU A 61 3.24 2.54 -15.18
CA LEU A 61 3.55 3.89 -14.71
C LEU A 61 4.58 4.60 -15.60
N LEU A 62 5.59 3.88 -16.12
CA LEU A 62 6.61 4.44 -17.00
C LEU A 62 6.08 4.72 -18.40
N ASN A 63 5.28 3.83 -18.97
CA ASN A 63 4.67 4.02 -20.29
C ASN A 63 3.68 5.20 -20.33
N ASN A 64 3.15 5.62 -19.18
CA ASN A 64 2.25 6.76 -19.03
C ASN A 64 2.93 7.98 -18.39
N SER A 65 4.26 7.97 -18.22
CA SER A 65 5.01 9.04 -17.54
C SER A 65 5.04 10.35 -18.31
N SER A 66 5.02 10.30 -19.65
CA SER A 66 5.05 11.49 -20.51
C SER A 66 3.88 12.44 -20.29
N ASN A 67 2.74 11.92 -19.86
CA ASN A 67 1.51 12.70 -19.61
C ASN A 67 1.22 12.92 -18.12
N ASN A 68 2.09 12.44 -17.24
CA ASN A 68 1.90 12.52 -15.77
C ASN A 68 0.49 11.99 -15.33
N LYS A 69 -0.03 11.02 -16.09
CA LYS A 69 -1.41 10.54 -15.97
C LYS A 69 -1.77 10.06 -14.58
N TYR A 70 -0.83 9.36 -13.92
CA TYR A 70 -1.05 8.79 -12.59
C TYR A 70 -0.23 9.53 -11.55
N ASN A 71 -0.91 10.21 -10.61
CA ASN A 71 -0.25 10.85 -9.47
C ASN A 71 0.24 9.78 -8.47
N ARG A 72 1.54 9.49 -8.50
CA ARG A 72 2.17 8.46 -7.68
C ARG A 72 2.00 8.71 -6.18
N ASN A 73 1.87 9.97 -5.76
CA ASN A 73 1.60 10.30 -4.36
C ASN A 73 0.20 9.85 -3.89
N LYS A 74 -0.71 9.57 -4.82
CA LYS A 74 -2.05 9.05 -4.55
C LYS A 74 -2.16 7.52 -4.70
N ILE A 75 -1.04 6.82 -4.82
CA ILE A 75 -0.99 5.37 -5.00
C ILE A 75 -0.37 4.73 -3.76
N LEU A 76 -1.11 3.82 -3.16
CA LEU A 76 -0.63 2.86 -2.16
C LEU A 76 -0.45 1.51 -2.83
N VAL A 77 0.75 0.98 -2.83
CA VAL A 77 1.01 -0.42 -3.23
C VAL A 77 0.92 -1.27 -1.98
N ASP A 78 0.01 -2.22 -1.98
CA ASP A 78 -0.21 -3.10 -0.84
C ASP A 78 0.52 -4.44 -0.97
N HIS A 79 0.63 -5.14 0.14
CA HIS A 79 1.32 -6.43 0.25
C HIS A 79 2.79 -6.41 -0.15
N ASN A 80 3.48 -5.28 0.08
CA ASN A 80 4.93 -5.20 -0.10
C ASN A 80 5.67 -6.20 0.79
N VAL A 81 6.77 -6.68 0.26
CA VAL A 81 7.75 -7.53 0.94
C VAL A 81 9.16 -7.03 0.62
N GLU A 82 10.19 -7.68 1.17
CA GLU A 82 11.59 -7.29 1.02
C GLU A 82 12.03 -7.09 -0.45
N GLU A 83 11.42 -7.82 -1.39
CA GLU A 83 11.76 -7.79 -2.82
C GLU A 83 11.02 -6.71 -3.64
N THR A 84 10.00 -6.05 -3.07
CA THR A 84 9.16 -5.08 -3.80
C THR A 84 9.20 -3.68 -3.21
N ILE A 85 9.51 -3.55 -1.93
CA ILE A 85 9.45 -2.29 -1.18
C ILE A 85 10.35 -1.19 -1.78
N GLU A 86 11.57 -1.54 -2.15
CA GLU A 86 12.53 -0.59 -2.72
C GLU A 86 11.94 0.08 -3.98
N LYS A 87 11.43 -0.74 -4.91
CA LYS A 87 10.84 -0.25 -6.14
C LYS A 87 9.60 0.61 -5.90
N THR A 88 8.75 0.23 -4.95
CA THR A 88 7.58 1.02 -4.56
C THR A 88 7.98 2.43 -4.10
N LEU A 89 8.98 2.52 -3.24
CA LEU A 89 9.46 3.80 -2.70
C LEU A 89 10.22 4.63 -3.75
N GLU A 90 11.07 4.01 -4.57
CA GLU A 90 11.78 4.68 -5.70
C GLU A 90 10.81 5.32 -6.69
N LEU A 91 9.69 4.67 -6.97
CA LEU A 91 8.65 5.22 -7.83
C LEU A 91 7.82 6.32 -7.17
N GLY A 92 8.07 6.65 -5.90
CA GLY A 92 7.39 7.73 -5.17
C GLY A 92 6.00 7.38 -4.68
N MET A 93 5.68 6.08 -4.59
CA MET A 93 4.40 5.59 -4.07
C MET A 93 4.46 5.33 -2.57
N TRP A 94 3.32 5.07 -1.96
CA TRP A 94 3.20 4.60 -0.58
C TRP A 94 3.25 3.08 -0.53
N ALA A 95 3.83 2.53 0.52
CA ALA A 95 4.00 1.10 0.69
C ALA A 95 3.20 0.57 1.87
N GLY A 96 2.28 -0.36 1.60
CA GLY A 96 1.54 -1.13 2.60
C GLY A 96 2.27 -2.43 2.94
N LEU A 97 2.47 -2.67 4.22
CA LEU A 97 3.02 -3.91 4.77
C LEU A 97 1.90 -4.67 5.47
N SER A 98 1.39 -5.71 4.82
CA SER A 98 0.39 -6.60 5.41
C SER A 98 1.06 -7.55 6.39
N VAL A 99 0.72 -7.42 7.65
CA VAL A 99 1.24 -8.29 8.71
C VAL A 99 0.19 -9.35 9.04
N TYR A 100 0.49 -10.57 8.63
CA TYR A 100 -0.43 -11.70 8.66
C TYR A 100 0.30 -12.96 9.12
N PRO A 101 -0.23 -13.75 10.08
CA PRO A 101 0.56 -14.76 10.77
C PRO A 101 1.18 -15.86 9.91
N ILE A 102 0.52 -16.27 8.81
CA ILE A 102 0.91 -17.47 8.07
C ILE A 102 1.45 -17.12 6.67
N THR A 103 0.77 -16.26 5.92
CA THR A 103 1.02 -16.09 4.48
C THR A 103 1.61 -14.75 4.07
N LYS A 104 1.70 -13.80 4.99
CA LYS A 104 2.21 -12.45 4.76
C LYS A 104 3.47 -12.19 5.61
N LEU A 105 3.73 -10.93 5.95
CA LEU A 105 4.88 -10.59 6.81
C LEU A 105 4.61 -10.94 8.28
N SER A 106 5.63 -11.44 8.96
CA SER A 106 5.61 -11.44 10.43
C SER A 106 5.90 -10.01 10.95
N PRO A 107 5.51 -9.68 12.20
CA PRO A 107 5.85 -8.38 12.80
C PRO A 107 7.34 -8.06 12.77
N LYS A 108 8.21 -9.06 12.97
CA LYS A 108 9.66 -8.91 12.90
C LYS A 108 10.16 -8.58 11.49
N ARG A 109 9.61 -9.24 10.46
CA ARG A 109 9.96 -8.94 9.06
C ARG A 109 9.54 -7.52 8.67
N ALA A 110 8.32 -7.10 9.04
CA ALA A 110 7.85 -5.75 8.79
C ALA A 110 8.78 -4.71 9.47
N MET A 111 9.16 -4.93 10.73
CA MET A 111 10.11 -4.07 11.42
C MET A 111 11.48 -4.03 10.72
N ASN A 112 12.03 -5.17 10.26
CA ASN A 112 13.31 -5.21 9.53
C ASN A 112 13.24 -4.42 8.22
N ILE A 113 12.11 -4.44 7.51
CA ILE A 113 11.88 -3.61 6.31
C ILE A 113 11.95 -2.13 6.68
N VAL A 114 11.25 -1.72 7.75
CA VAL A 114 11.27 -0.33 8.23
C VAL A 114 12.67 0.09 8.67
N GLU A 115 13.43 -0.80 9.33
CA GLU A 115 14.82 -0.53 9.73
C GLU A 115 15.72 -0.27 8.52
N LYS A 116 15.52 -1.01 7.43
CA LYS A 116 16.35 -0.89 6.21
C LYS A 116 15.97 0.33 5.35
N TYR A 117 14.69 0.60 5.20
CA TYR A 117 14.19 1.59 4.22
C TYR A 117 13.68 2.89 4.85
N GLY A 118 13.69 2.99 6.19
CA GLY A 118 13.17 4.14 6.91
C GLY A 118 11.66 4.07 7.14
N THR A 119 11.10 5.17 7.65
CA THR A 119 9.70 5.25 8.07
C THR A 119 8.82 6.00 7.08
N ASP A 120 9.42 6.68 6.09
CA ASP A 120 8.69 7.54 5.17
C ASP A 120 7.85 6.72 4.18
N ARG A 121 6.56 7.08 4.06
CA ARG A 121 5.60 6.43 3.14
C ARG A 121 5.39 4.94 3.36
N ILE A 122 5.81 4.38 4.49
CA ILE A 122 5.57 2.98 4.86
C ILE A 122 4.48 2.93 5.93
N MET A 123 3.45 2.12 5.70
CA MET A 123 2.41 1.86 6.69
C MET A 123 2.19 0.37 6.87
N VAL A 124 1.77 -0.02 8.08
CA VAL A 124 1.46 -1.42 8.42
C VAL A 124 -0.03 -1.61 8.68
N HIS A 125 -0.56 -2.77 8.30
CA HIS A 125 -1.93 -3.14 8.58
C HIS A 125 -2.06 -4.65 8.81
N SER A 126 -3.19 -5.07 9.41
CA SER A 126 -3.42 -6.44 9.85
C SER A 126 -4.05 -7.34 8.78
N ALA A 127 -4.66 -6.79 7.74
CA ALA A 127 -5.51 -7.51 6.79
C ALA A 127 -6.52 -8.44 7.50
N ALA A 128 -7.17 -7.92 8.55
CA ALA A 128 -7.97 -8.70 9.51
C ALA A 128 -9.30 -9.23 8.93
N ASP A 129 -9.61 -8.92 7.69
CA ASP A 129 -10.79 -9.35 6.93
C ASP A 129 -10.59 -10.67 6.17
N TRP A 130 -9.36 -11.18 6.15
CA TRP A 130 -8.99 -12.36 5.37
C TRP A 130 -8.47 -13.51 6.24
N GLY A 131 -9.18 -14.65 6.21
CA GLY A 131 -8.71 -15.92 6.77
C GLY A 131 -8.28 -15.86 8.24
N ILE A 132 -7.21 -16.57 8.58
CA ILE A 132 -6.64 -16.60 9.94
C ILE A 132 -5.75 -15.37 10.11
N SER A 133 -6.35 -14.25 10.49
CA SER A 133 -5.65 -12.99 10.77
C SER A 133 -5.43 -12.76 12.26
N ASP A 134 -4.56 -11.81 12.59
CA ASP A 134 -4.33 -11.37 13.96
C ASP A 134 -4.64 -9.86 14.06
N PRO A 135 -5.73 -9.45 14.73
CA PRO A 135 -6.07 -8.04 14.89
C PRO A 135 -5.02 -7.26 15.69
N LEU A 136 -4.12 -7.95 16.40
CA LEU A 136 -3.01 -7.35 17.13
C LEU A 136 -1.73 -7.21 16.30
N SER A 137 -1.76 -7.52 15.01
CA SER A 137 -0.57 -7.46 14.14
C SER A 137 0.11 -6.09 14.16
N VAL A 138 -0.65 -4.98 14.08
CA VAL A 138 -0.09 -3.63 14.12
C VAL A 138 0.56 -3.33 15.49
N PRO A 139 -0.10 -3.54 16.64
CA PRO A 139 0.56 -3.45 17.96
C PRO A 139 1.79 -4.35 18.11
N LEU A 140 1.80 -5.52 17.49
CA LEU A 140 2.95 -6.42 17.52
C LEU A 140 4.14 -5.85 16.73
N VAL A 141 3.92 -5.19 15.59
CA VAL A 141 4.98 -4.45 14.87
C VAL A 141 5.51 -3.32 15.73
N ALA A 142 4.64 -2.50 16.34
CA ALA A 142 5.06 -1.44 17.26
C ALA A 142 5.94 -1.99 18.39
N ARG A 143 5.58 -3.15 18.94
CA ARG A 143 6.40 -3.82 19.97
C ARG A 143 7.79 -4.23 19.44
N GLU A 144 7.88 -4.80 18.25
CA GLU A 144 9.17 -5.17 17.64
C GLU A 144 10.02 -3.93 17.32
N MET A 145 9.43 -2.85 16.80
CA MET A 145 10.10 -1.57 16.61
C MET A 145 10.63 -0.99 17.94
N LYS A 146 9.83 -1.05 19.01
CA LYS A 146 10.27 -0.60 20.34
C LYS A 146 11.46 -1.41 20.87
N LYS A 147 11.47 -2.74 20.68
CA LYS A 147 12.61 -3.60 21.02
C LYS A 147 13.86 -3.23 20.22
N ALA A 148 13.72 -2.86 18.96
CA ALA A 148 14.77 -2.39 18.08
C ALA A 148 15.18 -0.92 18.35
N LYS A 149 14.62 -0.28 19.39
CA LYS A 149 14.93 1.09 19.85
C LYS A 149 14.54 2.20 18.86
N PHE A 150 13.54 1.98 18.04
CA PHE A 150 12.93 3.07 17.28
C PHE A 150 12.32 4.12 18.20
N SER A 151 12.35 5.39 17.78
CA SER A 151 11.70 6.46 18.53
C SER A 151 10.17 6.27 18.56
N THR A 152 9.50 6.85 19.55
CA THR A 152 8.03 6.85 19.61
C THR A 152 7.42 7.48 18.36
N ASN A 153 8.04 8.54 17.83
CA ASN A 153 7.60 9.20 16.60
C ASN A 153 7.69 8.29 15.38
N ASP A 154 8.78 7.52 15.23
CA ASP A 154 8.92 6.56 14.13
C ASP A 154 7.87 5.45 14.19
N ILE A 155 7.61 4.95 15.41
CA ILE A 155 6.57 3.93 15.63
C ILE A 155 5.20 4.48 15.25
N GLU A 156 4.84 5.66 15.75
CA GLU A 156 3.56 6.32 15.44
C GLU A 156 3.43 6.60 13.95
N LYS A 157 4.53 7.02 13.30
CA LYS A 157 4.55 7.30 11.87
C LYS A 157 4.17 6.09 11.04
N VAL A 158 4.75 4.94 11.31
CA VAL A 158 4.52 3.69 10.56
C VAL A 158 3.16 3.05 10.90
N THR A 159 2.72 3.16 12.15
CA THR A 159 1.51 2.47 12.62
C THR A 159 0.24 3.31 12.53
N PHE A 160 0.35 4.62 12.28
CA PHE A 160 -0.79 5.53 12.24
C PHE A 160 -0.62 6.68 11.26
N SER A 161 0.40 7.56 11.45
CA SER A 161 0.44 8.87 10.78
C SER A 161 0.55 8.75 9.27
N ASN A 162 1.34 7.81 8.74
CA ASN A 162 1.47 7.59 7.30
C ASN A 162 0.14 7.17 6.66
N ALA A 163 -0.64 6.31 7.31
CA ALA A 163 -1.96 5.93 6.82
C ALA A 163 -2.91 7.14 6.83
N TYR A 164 -2.90 7.91 7.91
CA TYR A 164 -3.68 9.15 8.00
C TYR A 164 -3.28 10.13 6.89
N ASP A 165 -1.97 10.36 6.68
CA ASP A 165 -1.44 11.28 5.68
C ASP A 165 -1.76 10.85 4.25
N PHE A 166 -1.80 9.54 3.98
CA PHE A 166 -2.24 9.01 2.70
C PHE A 166 -3.73 9.27 2.48
N PHE A 167 -4.59 8.84 3.41
CA PHE A 167 -6.03 8.92 3.21
C PHE A 167 -6.59 10.35 3.27
N LYS A 168 -5.99 11.26 4.05
CA LYS A 168 -6.42 12.66 4.14
C LYS A 168 -6.24 13.45 2.84
N GLN A 169 -5.48 12.93 1.85
CA GLN A 169 -5.41 13.52 0.52
C GLN A 169 -6.76 13.48 -0.22
N SER A 170 -7.67 12.58 0.19
CA SER A 170 -9.02 12.56 -0.36
C SER A 170 -9.90 13.60 0.34
N PRO A 171 -10.57 14.51 -0.39
CA PRO A 171 -11.51 15.47 0.21
C PRO A 171 -12.73 14.79 0.86
N ARG A 172 -12.91 13.49 0.61
CA ARG A 172 -13.99 12.68 1.20
C ARG A 172 -13.59 11.97 2.49
N PHE A 173 -12.33 12.09 2.89
CA PHE A 173 -11.85 11.53 4.15
C PHE A 173 -12.24 12.45 5.31
N THR A 174 -13.21 12.00 6.09
CA THR A 174 -13.82 12.79 7.19
C THR A 174 -13.44 12.24 8.56
N TRP A 175 -12.16 12.00 8.80
CA TRP A 175 -11.69 11.65 10.14
C TRP A 175 -11.68 12.90 11.01
N LYS A 176 -12.41 12.85 12.14
CA LYS A 176 -12.32 13.84 13.22
C LYS A 176 -11.62 13.16 14.40
N SER A 177 -10.44 13.67 14.75
CA SER A 177 -9.72 13.28 15.98
C SER A 177 -10.48 13.72 17.21
#